data_e3d4b92df4cd9ff5de54b56307e27fbd
#
_entry.id   e3d4b92df4cd9ff5de54b56307e27fbd
#
_cell.length_a   1.000
_cell.length_b   1.000
_cell.length_c   1.000
_cell.angle_alpha   90.00
_cell.angle_beta   90.00
_cell.angle_gamma   90.00
#
_symmetry.space_group_name_H-M   'P 1'
#
loop_
_entity.id
_entity.type
_entity.pdbx_description
1 polymer ?
#
loop_
_entity_poly.entity_id
_entity_poly.type
_entity_poly.pdbx_seq_one_letter_code
_entity_poly.pdbx_strand_id
1 'polypeptide(L)'
;MAEFVDKLMLEIDKTAEIINKIGAYVDNIYIGGGTPTTLSAEDITRVCERLRLHFDFSKIKEFTIEAGRPDTITEAKLIAASDGGVDRISINPQSMNAITLEKVGRTHSPEMIRECFETARRVGIKNINMDLIAGLPGEDFEMFRYSLDEVIKLDPEDITVHSLCVKRVADFNHSENKRLTEAEQMNKMLAYTQRRMKETGREPYYMYRQKNSSGNLENVGYAKNGYMSTYNINIMEEKQTIIALGGGGSTKLIMGDKIERIFNFKDPLEYIRRFDEILKKKDEIAEFLK
;
A
#
# COMPACT_ATOMS: atom_id res chain seq x y z
N MET A 1 -10.57 16.96 9.26
CA MET A 1 -10.34 15.51 9.46
C MET A 1 -11.53 14.84 10.13
N ALA A 2 -12.01 15.32 11.28
CA ALA A 2 -13.12 14.69 11.99
C ALA A 2 -14.36 14.42 11.12
N GLU A 3 -14.87 15.42 10.40
CA GLU A 3 -16.03 15.26 9.51
C GLU A 3 -15.81 14.22 8.41
N PHE A 4 -14.57 14.10 7.88
CA PHE A 4 -14.21 13.05 6.92
C PHE A 4 -14.35 11.65 7.54
N VAL A 5 -13.85 11.49 8.76
CA VAL A 5 -13.95 10.21 9.50
C VAL A 5 -15.41 9.89 9.81
N ASP A 6 -16.21 10.88 10.21
CA ASP A 6 -17.66 10.68 10.48
C ASP A 6 -18.40 10.21 9.20
N LYS A 7 -18.09 10.80 8.04
CA LYS A 7 -18.65 10.34 6.76
C LYS A 7 -18.18 8.93 6.39
N LEU A 8 -16.89 8.63 6.63
CA LEU A 8 -16.35 7.29 6.41
C LEU A 8 -17.07 6.23 7.25
N MET A 9 -17.41 6.54 8.52
CA MET A 9 -18.20 5.65 9.37
C MET A 9 -19.57 5.32 8.75
N LEU A 10 -20.27 6.33 8.27
CA LEU A 10 -21.57 6.14 7.61
C LEU A 10 -21.45 5.35 6.30
N GLU A 11 -20.35 5.53 5.58
CA GLU A 11 -20.08 4.74 4.36
C GLU A 11 -19.77 3.27 4.69
N ILE A 12 -19.08 3.00 5.80
CA ILE A 12 -18.86 1.64 6.30
C ILE A 12 -20.20 0.98 6.63
N ASP A 13 -21.07 1.68 7.37
CA ASP A 13 -22.41 1.17 7.75
C ASP A 13 -23.22 0.78 6.51
N LYS A 14 -23.30 1.70 5.54
CA LYS A 14 -24.04 1.46 4.29
C LYS A 14 -23.47 0.28 3.49
N THR A 15 -22.14 0.18 3.45
CA THR A 15 -21.47 -0.92 2.75
C THR A 15 -21.74 -2.26 3.44
N ALA A 16 -21.72 -2.28 4.76
CA ALA A 16 -22.02 -3.49 5.53
C ALA A 16 -23.48 -3.97 5.32
N GLU A 17 -24.44 -3.05 5.27
CA GLU A 17 -25.84 -3.37 4.93
C GLU A 17 -25.95 -4.07 3.56
N ILE A 18 -25.20 -3.58 2.56
CA ILE A 18 -25.18 -4.13 1.21
C ILE A 18 -24.60 -5.54 1.21
N ILE A 19 -23.42 -5.70 1.82
CA ILE A 19 -22.71 -6.99 1.89
C ILE A 19 -23.55 -8.05 2.59
N ASN A 20 -24.20 -7.68 3.71
CA ASN A 20 -25.08 -8.58 4.44
C ASN A 20 -26.31 -8.96 3.62
N LYS A 21 -26.91 -8.00 2.91
CA LYS A 21 -28.10 -8.24 2.08
C LYS A 21 -27.86 -9.21 0.94
N ILE A 22 -26.69 -9.20 0.35
CA ILE A 22 -26.31 -10.13 -0.74
C ILE A 22 -25.73 -11.45 -0.22
N GLY A 23 -25.59 -11.63 1.10
CA GLY A 23 -25.03 -12.83 1.71
C GLY A 23 -23.54 -13.04 1.44
N ALA A 24 -22.80 -11.98 1.09
CA ALA A 24 -21.37 -12.02 0.89
C ALA A 24 -20.60 -11.84 2.22
N TYR A 25 -19.30 -12.10 2.17
CA TYR A 25 -18.39 -11.85 3.31
C TYR A 25 -17.13 -11.13 2.83
N VAL A 26 -16.47 -10.46 3.77
CA VAL A 26 -15.19 -9.78 3.54
C VAL A 26 -14.07 -10.67 4.04
N ASP A 27 -13.06 -10.90 3.22
CA ASP A 27 -11.87 -11.69 3.59
C ASP A 27 -10.57 -10.88 3.65
N ASN A 28 -10.57 -9.66 3.13
CA ASN A 28 -9.44 -8.73 3.23
C ASN A 28 -9.94 -7.32 3.55
N ILE A 29 -9.27 -6.64 4.45
CA ILE A 29 -9.45 -5.22 4.73
C ILE A 29 -8.10 -4.52 4.49
N TYR A 30 -8.14 -3.45 3.70
CA TYR A 30 -6.96 -2.68 3.38
C TYR A 30 -7.22 -1.18 3.56
N ILE A 31 -6.55 -0.57 4.53
CA ILE A 31 -6.60 0.87 4.76
C ILE A 31 -5.38 1.49 4.08
N GLY A 32 -5.61 2.06 2.92
CA GLY A 32 -4.56 2.65 2.08
C GLY A 32 -4.95 4.03 1.55
N GLY A 33 -4.25 4.48 0.52
CA GLY A 33 -4.50 5.75 -0.15
C GLY A 33 -3.42 6.78 0.08
N GLY A 34 -3.74 7.98 0.56
CA GLY A 34 -2.76 9.05 0.75
C GLY A 34 -1.74 8.71 1.84
N THR A 35 -2.15 8.75 3.08
CA THR A 35 -1.32 8.35 4.24
C THR A 35 -2.27 8.08 5.42
N PRO A 36 -2.72 6.85 5.63
CA PRO A 36 -3.65 6.50 6.71
C PRO A 36 -3.18 6.92 8.11
N THR A 37 -1.88 6.91 8.35
CA THR A 37 -1.28 7.34 9.63
C THR A 37 -1.29 8.86 9.85
N THR A 38 -1.91 9.65 8.97
CA THR A 38 -2.31 11.03 9.26
C THR A 38 -3.53 11.11 10.19
N LEU A 39 -4.32 10.05 10.27
CA LEU A 39 -5.37 9.90 11.26
C LEU A 39 -4.79 9.91 12.68
N SER A 40 -5.56 10.39 13.66
CA SER A 40 -5.23 10.24 15.07
C SER A 40 -5.33 8.79 15.52
N ALA A 41 -4.72 8.43 16.64
CA ALA A 41 -4.88 7.09 17.23
C ALA A 41 -6.36 6.81 17.55
N GLU A 42 -7.08 7.81 18.04
CA GLU A 42 -8.52 7.72 18.31
C GLU A 42 -9.33 7.44 17.04
N ASP A 43 -9.03 8.14 15.94
CA ASP A 43 -9.73 7.91 14.66
C ASP A 43 -9.42 6.52 14.10
N ILE A 44 -8.17 6.04 14.22
CA ILE A 44 -7.81 4.66 13.85
C ILE A 44 -8.64 3.65 14.67
N THR A 45 -8.71 3.84 15.99
CA THR A 45 -9.54 3.00 16.87
C THR A 45 -11.00 3.01 16.43
N ARG A 46 -11.59 4.19 16.20
CA ARG A 46 -12.99 4.34 15.75
C ARG A 46 -13.24 3.58 14.44
N VAL A 47 -12.35 3.69 13.47
CA VAL A 47 -12.49 2.97 12.18
C VAL A 47 -12.42 1.45 12.40
N CYS A 48 -11.44 0.98 13.15
CA CYS A 48 -11.30 -0.45 13.43
C CYS A 48 -12.51 -1.02 14.20
N GLU A 49 -13.00 -0.33 15.23
CA GLU A 49 -14.19 -0.73 15.98
C GLU A 49 -15.43 -0.78 15.08
N ARG A 50 -15.61 0.20 14.17
CA ARG A 50 -16.73 0.19 13.23
C ARG A 50 -16.66 -0.98 12.27
N LEU A 51 -15.48 -1.31 11.76
CA LEU A 51 -15.27 -2.49 10.92
C LEU A 51 -15.56 -3.78 11.68
N ARG A 52 -15.11 -3.90 12.94
CA ARG A 52 -15.39 -5.06 13.81
C ARG A 52 -16.87 -5.23 14.15
N LEU A 53 -17.60 -4.12 14.27
CA LEU A 53 -19.05 -4.16 14.54
C LEU A 53 -19.82 -4.82 13.40
N HIS A 54 -19.36 -4.60 12.16
CA HIS A 54 -20.12 -4.99 10.97
C HIS A 54 -19.62 -6.25 10.27
N PHE A 55 -18.32 -6.59 10.39
CA PHE A 55 -17.73 -7.70 9.66
C PHE A 55 -17.27 -8.81 10.59
N ASP A 56 -17.42 -10.05 10.13
CA ASP A 56 -16.96 -11.24 10.84
C ASP A 56 -15.44 -11.39 10.70
N PHE A 57 -14.71 -10.95 11.72
CA PHE A 57 -13.25 -11.00 11.72
C PHE A 57 -12.67 -12.42 11.73
N SER A 58 -13.47 -13.44 12.01
CA SER A 58 -13.01 -14.85 11.86
C SER A 58 -12.82 -15.25 10.39
N LYS A 59 -13.40 -14.50 9.47
CA LYS A 59 -13.27 -14.69 8.01
C LYS A 59 -12.21 -13.79 7.37
N ILE A 60 -11.76 -12.75 8.09
CA ILE A 60 -10.73 -11.83 7.60
C ILE A 60 -9.38 -12.56 7.59
N LYS A 61 -8.77 -12.68 6.41
CA LYS A 61 -7.47 -13.31 6.19
C LYS A 61 -6.31 -12.33 6.31
N GLU A 62 -6.56 -11.07 6.02
CA GLU A 62 -5.58 -9.99 6.07
C GLU A 62 -6.26 -8.67 6.40
N PHE A 63 -5.76 -7.97 7.40
CA PHE A 63 -6.13 -6.61 7.71
C PHE A 63 -4.89 -5.71 7.71
N THR A 64 -4.71 -5.00 6.62
CA THR A 64 -3.53 -4.15 6.37
C THR A 64 -3.84 -2.67 6.59
N ILE A 65 -2.88 -1.94 7.15
CA ILE A 65 -2.83 -0.48 7.14
C ILE A 65 -1.51 0.01 6.51
N GLU A 66 -1.60 0.96 5.57
CA GLU A 66 -0.42 1.64 5.05
C GLU A 66 0.10 2.66 6.07
N ALA A 67 1.28 2.41 6.62
CA ALA A 67 2.06 3.35 7.40
C ALA A 67 3.22 3.90 6.54
N GLY A 68 2.89 4.33 5.33
CA GLY A 68 3.85 4.61 4.25
C GLY A 68 4.77 5.82 4.49
N ARG A 69 4.53 6.59 5.55
CA ARG A 69 5.35 7.75 5.92
C ARG A 69 5.80 7.62 7.37
N PRO A 70 7.05 7.24 7.63
CA PRO A 70 7.61 7.10 8.98
C PRO A 70 7.41 8.32 9.88
N ASP A 71 7.48 9.54 9.32
CA ASP A 71 7.24 10.79 10.02
C ASP A 71 5.81 10.99 10.57
N THR A 72 4.86 10.18 10.14
CA THR A 72 3.46 10.20 10.64
C THR A 72 3.14 9.06 11.61
N ILE A 73 4.05 8.12 11.79
CA ILE A 73 3.89 6.97 12.67
C ILE A 73 4.18 7.38 14.12
N THR A 74 3.33 6.96 15.04
CA THR A 74 3.56 7.05 16.48
C THR A 74 3.22 5.73 17.15
N GLU A 75 3.83 5.44 18.30
CA GLU A 75 3.54 4.22 19.06
C GLU A 75 2.04 4.09 19.40
N ALA A 76 1.38 5.20 19.79
CA ALA A 76 -0.06 5.20 20.07
C ALA A 76 -0.91 4.79 18.85
N LYS A 77 -0.54 5.21 17.64
CA LYS A 77 -1.23 4.80 16.41
C LYS A 77 -1.01 3.34 16.07
N LEU A 78 0.20 2.83 16.30
CA LEU A 78 0.50 1.42 16.08
C LEU A 78 -0.22 0.52 17.09
N ILE A 79 -0.33 0.96 18.35
CA ILE A 79 -1.14 0.28 19.37
C ILE A 79 -2.60 0.27 18.94
N ALA A 80 -3.17 1.41 18.55
CA ALA A 80 -4.56 1.51 18.08
C ALA A 80 -4.84 0.58 16.89
N ALA A 81 -3.90 0.48 15.94
CA ALA A 81 -4.00 -0.43 14.81
C ALA A 81 -3.93 -1.90 15.25
N SER A 82 -2.96 -2.26 16.09
CA SER A 82 -2.78 -3.63 16.60
C SER A 82 -3.99 -4.10 17.41
N ASP A 83 -4.47 -3.26 18.36
CA ASP A 83 -5.66 -3.55 19.17
C ASP A 83 -6.92 -3.63 18.31
N GLY A 84 -6.97 -2.84 17.23
CA GLY A 84 -8.00 -2.87 16.21
C GLY A 84 -8.00 -4.15 15.37
N GLY A 85 -6.96 -4.98 15.45
CA GLY A 85 -6.84 -6.26 14.73
C GLY A 85 -6.09 -6.16 13.40
N VAL A 86 -5.38 -5.06 13.17
CA VAL A 86 -4.45 -4.96 12.04
C VAL A 86 -3.31 -5.95 12.25
N ASP A 87 -3.12 -6.85 11.31
CA ASP A 87 -2.08 -7.89 11.36
C ASP A 87 -0.89 -7.58 10.45
N ARG A 88 -1.07 -6.65 9.49
CA ARG A 88 -0.05 -6.25 8.53
C ARG A 88 0.07 -4.73 8.43
N ILE A 89 1.29 -4.23 8.38
CA ILE A 89 1.56 -2.82 8.05
C ILE A 89 2.58 -2.70 6.92
N SER A 90 2.54 -1.57 6.21
CA SER A 90 3.54 -1.20 5.23
C SER A 90 4.31 0.02 5.70
N ILE A 91 5.59 -0.14 6.00
CA ILE A 91 6.53 0.96 6.32
C ILE A 91 7.40 1.19 5.09
N ASN A 92 7.30 2.37 4.45
CA ASN A 92 7.88 2.59 3.13
C ASN A 92 9.11 3.50 3.19
N PRO A 93 10.34 2.92 3.36
CA PRO A 93 11.57 3.69 3.37
C PRO A 93 11.81 4.42 2.04
N GLN A 94 11.51 3.80 0.93
CA GLN A 94 11.86 4.17 -0.43
C GLN A 94 13.36 4.08 -0.70
N SER A 95 14.20 4.55 0.21
CA SER A 95 15.66 4.46 0.27
C SER A 95 16.13 4.50 1.73
N MET A 96 17.31 3.98 2.00
CA MET A 96 18.00 4.13 3.30
C MET A 96 19.19 5.12 3.20
N ASN A 97 19.23 5.95 2.15
CA ASN A 97 20.21 7.00 1.97
C ASN A 97 19.59 8.37 2.29
N ALA A 98 20.06 9.04 3.33
CA ALA A 98 19.52 10.34 3.77
C ALA A 98 19.54 11.39 2.65
N ILE A 99 20.63 11.45 1.86
CA ILE A 99 20.77 12.39 0.72
C ILE A 99 19.71 12.13 -0.36
N THR A 100 19.41 10.86 -0.63
CA THR A 100 18.36 10.50 -1.60
C THR A 100 16.99 10.88 -1.09
N LEU A 101 16.68 10.57 0.18
CA LEU A 101 15.40 10.91 0.81
C LEU A 101 15.14 12.42 0.74
N GLU A 102 16.12 13.24 1.05
CA GLU A 102 16.03 14.70 0.93
C GLU A 102 15.71 15.14 -0.51
N LYS A 103 16.46 14.60 -1.51
CA LYS A 103 16.27 14.92 -2.93
C LYS A 103 14.86 14.57 -3.44
N VAL A 104 14.24 13.50 -2.94
CA VAL A 104 12.89 13.08 -3.33
C VAL A 104 11.79 13.67 -2.43
N GLY A 105 12.12 14.65 -1.59
CA GLY A 105 11.17 15.37 -0.74
C GLY A 105 10.61 14.54 0.41
N ARG A 106 11.35 13.55 0.90
CA ARG A 106 11.01 12.79 2.09
C ARG A 106 11.59 13.46 3.34
N THR A 107 10.78 13.58 4.37
CA THR A 107 11.13 14.25 5.63
C THR A 107 11.68 13.30 6.70
N HIS A 108 11.54 11.99 6.48
CA HIS A 108 12.03 10.97 7.40
C HIS A 108 13.50 10.61 7.14
N SER A 109 14.18 10.16 8.20
CA SER A 109 15.55 9.64 8.12
C SER A 109 15.59 8.10 8.19
N PRO A 110 16.73 7.48 7.81
CA PRO A 110 16.94 6.05 8.03
C PRO A 110 16.78 5.60 9.48
N GLU A 111 17.13 6.43 10.45
CA GLU A 111 16.96 6.16 11.88
C GLU A 111 15.48 6.09 12.25
N MET A 112 14.68 7.04 11.79
CA MET A 112 13.21 7.02 11.99
C MET A 112 12.57 5.75 11.42
N ILE A 113 13.06 5.27 10.27
CA ILE A 113 12.58 4.02 9.66
C ILE A 113 12.84 2.83 10.60
N ARG A 114 14.08 2.72 11.15
CA ARG A 114 14.45 1.66 12.10
C ARG A 114 13.59 1.75 13.37
N GLU A 115 13.44 2.94 13.94
CA GLU A 115 12.62 3.17 15.14
C GLU A 115 11.16 2.79 14.92
N CYS A 116 10.57 3.15 13.77
CA CYS A 116 9.20 2.77 13.40
C CYS A 116 9.07 1.25 13.28
N PHE A 117 10.03 0.59 12.64
CA PHE A 117 10.03 -0.87 12.49
C PHE A 117 10.10 -1.58 13.85
N GLU A 118 11.05 -1.17 14.71
CA GLU A 118 11.21 -1.72 16.06
C GLU A 118 9.97 -1.48 16.92
N THR A 119 9.38 -0.28 16.81
CA THR A 119 8.14 0.04 17.53
C THR A 119 6.99 -0.85 17.07
N ALA A 120 6.84 -1.07 15.75
CA ALA A 120 5.82 -1.96 15.21
C ALA A 120 6.00 -3.40 15.74
N ARG A 121 7.23 -3.89 15.81
CA ARG A 121 7.52 -5.20 16.42
C ARG A 121 7.17 -5.24 17.91
N ARG A 122 7.53 -4.20 18.66
CA ARG A 122 7.28 -4.13 20.12
C ARG A 122 5.79 -4.13 20.45
N VAL A 123 4.95 -3.47 19.63
CA VAL A 123 3.49 -3.48 19.81
C VAL A 123 2.80 -4.74 19.27
N GLY A 124 3.55 -5.70 18.73
CA GLY A 124 3.06 -7.02 18.36
C GLY A 124 2.66 -7.21 16.90
N ILE A 125 2.92 -6.23 16.00
CA ILE A 125 2.68 -6.39 14.58
C ILE A 125 3.72 -7.34 13.98
N LYS A 126 3.25 -8.45 13.45
CA LYS A 126 4.10 -9.55 12.98
C LYS A 126 4.42 -9.46 11.50
N ASN A 127 3.52 -8.90 10.70
CA ASN A 127 3.67 -8.85 9.26
C ASN A 127 3.99 -7.41 8.82
N ILE A 128 5.23 -7.15 8.47
CA ILE A 128 5.69 -5.83 8.03
C ILE A 128 6.19 -5.93 6.59
N ASN A 129 5.60 -5.12 5.72
CA ASN A 129 6.11 -4.86 4.38
C ASN A 129 6.97 -3.60 4.37
N MET A 130 8.05 -3.62 3.59
CA MET A 130 8.89 -2.45 3.38
C MET A 130 9.11 -2.22 1.88
N ASP A 131 8.77 -1.00 1.40
CA ASP A 131 8.92 -0.64 0.00
C ASP A 131 10.22 0.11 -0.27
N LEU A 132 10.94 -0.32 -1.29
CA LEU A 132 12.10 0.37 -1.86
C LEU A 132 11.84 0.77 -3.30
N ILE A 133 12.51 1.83 -3.76
CA ILE A 133 12.46 2.26 -5.15
C ILE A 133 13.85 2.16 -5.76
N ALA A 134 14.01 1.33 -6.78
CA ALA A 134 15.20 1.28 -7.59
C ALA A 134 15.22 2.42 -8.62
N GLY A 135 16.38 3.06 -8.80
CA GLY A 135 16.57 4.11 -9.78
C GLY A 135 16.11 5.51 -9.33
N LEU A 136 16.10 5.79 -8.04
CA LEU A 136 15.83 7.13 -7.53
C LEU A 136 16.86 8.14 -8.05
N PRO A 137 16.48 9.43 -8.24
CA PRO A 137 17.37 10.45 -8.78
C PRO A 137 18.66 10.60 -7.97
N GLY A 138 19.79 10.35 -8.62
CA GLY A 138 21.11 10.44 -8.03
C GLY A 138 21.55 9.23 -7.22
N GLU A 139 20.76 8.14 -7.19
CA GLU A 139 21.21 6.85 -6.67
C GLU A 139 21.91 6.02 -7.73
N ASP A 140 23.08 5.54 -7.39
CA ASP A 140 23.77 4.48 -8.13
C ASP A 140 23.49 3.10 -7.54
N PHE A 141 24.09 2.07 -8.16
CA PHE A 141 23.92 0.69 -7.70
C PHE A 141 24.39 0.48 -6.24
N GLU A 142 25.49 1.10 -5.81
CA GLU A 142 26.01 0.91 -4.45
C GLU A 142 25.11 1.51 -3.39
N MET A 143 24.50 2.67 -3.67
CA MET A 143 23.53 3.32 -2.79
C MET A 143 22.25 2.48 -2.66
N PHE A 144 21.74 1.95 -3.78
CA PHE A 144 20.58 1.05 -3.75
C PHE A 144 20.91 -0.25 -3.02
N ARG A 145 22.08 -0.86 -3.29
CA ARG A 145 22.56 -2.05 -2.60
C ARG A 145 22.59 -1.84 -1.09
N TYR A 146 23.14 -0.73 -0.64
CA TYR A 146 23.15 -0.36 0.77
C TYR A 146 21.71 -0.29 1.35
N SER A 147 20.79 0.38 0.66
CA SER A 147 19.40 0.48 1.09
C SER A 147 18.73 -0.89 1.22
N LEU A 148 18.90 -1.75 0.23
CA LEU A 148 18.34 -3.10 0.25
C LEU A 148 18.92 -3.95 1.38
N ASP A 149 20.24 -3.92 1.58
CA ASP A 149 20.90 -4.69 2.63
C ASP A 149 20.51 -4.20 4.04
N GLU A 150 20.32 -2.88 4.24
CA GLU A 150 19.81 -2.34 5.51
C GLU A 150 18.37 -2.78 5.79
N VAL A 151 17.50 -2.78 4.78
CA VAL A 151 16.12 -3.29 4.94
C VAL A 151 16.14 -4.79 5.22
N ILE A 152 16.97 -5.56 4.55
CA ILE A 152 17.12 -7.01 4.81
C ILE A 152 17.58 -7.28 6.27
N LYS A 153 18.46 -6.44 6.83
CA LYS A 153 18.92 -6.57 8.24
C LYS A 153 17.79 -6.39 9.25
N LEU A 154 16.79 -5.57 8.94
CA LEU A 154 15.58 -5.42 9.78
C LEU A 154 14.71 -6.67 9.74
N ASP A 155 14.89 -7.51 8.74
CA ASP A 155 14.21 -8.79 8.54
C ASP A 155 12.67 -8.70 8.47
N PRO A 156 12.08 -7.77 7.64
CA PRO A 156 10.65 -7.74 7.42
C PRO A 156 10.16 -9.03 6.74
N GLU A 157 8.87 -9.32 6.83
CA GLU A 157 8.26 -10.47 6.17
C GLU A 157 8.12 -10.28 4.67
N ASP A 158 7.93 -9.04 4.23
CA ASP A 158 7.71 -8.68 2.85
C ASP A 158 8.58 -7.47 2.46
N ILE A 159 9.16 -7.51 1.27
CA ILE A 159 9.91 -6.41 0.67
C ILE A 159 9.40 -6.21 -0.75
N THR A 160 8.89 -5.01 -1.04
CA THR A 160 8.52 -4.65 -2.40
C THR A 160 9.57 -3.74 -3.01
N VAL A 161 10.04 -4.07 -4.20
CA VAL A 161 10.95 -3.22 -4.95
C VAL A 161 10.24 -2.67 -6.18
N HIS A 162 10.07 -1.35 -6.17
CA HIS A 162 9.50 -0.59 -7.28
C HIS A 162 10.63 -0.10 -8.19
N SER A 163 10.39 -0.15 -9.49
CA SER A 163 11.26 0.49 -10.49
C SER A 163 10.74 1.89 -10.77
N LEU A 164 11.58 2.91 -10.60
CA LEU A 164 11.17 4.28 -10.89
C LEU A 164 10.78 4.43 -12.36
N CYS A 165 9.55 4.88 -12.57
CA CYS A 165 9.06 5.22 -13.90
C CYS A 165 9.30 6.71 -14.18
N VAL A 166 10.35 7.05 -14.92
CA VAL A 166 10.54 8.41 -15.42
C VAL A 166 9.63 8.61 -16.62
N LYS A 167 8.60 9.44 -16.48
CA LYS A 167 7.71 9.76 -17.61
C LYS A 167 8.51 10.36 -18.77
N ARG A 168 8.36 9.82 -19.96
CA ARG A 168 9.03 10.22 -21.21
C ARG A 168 9.00 11.73 -21.53
N VAL A 169 8.12 12.50 -20.90
CA VAL A 169 7.93 13.94 -21.17
C VAL A 169 9.09 14.81 -20.64
N ALA A 170 9.91 14.30 -19.71
CA ALA A 170 11.06 15.05 -19.18
C ALA A 170 12.38 14.83 -19.97
N ASP A 171 12.40 13.99 -21.00
CA ASP A 171 13.61 13.33 -21.49
C ASP A 171 14.10 13.77 -22.88
N PHE A 172 13.69 14.92 -23.39
CA PHE A 172 14.21 15.40 -24.68
C PHE A 172 15.70 15.78 -24.68
N ASN A 173 16.36 15.82 -23.52
CA ASN A 173 17.76 16.27 -23.39
C ASN A 173 18.78 15.20 -22.93
N HIS A 174 18.43 13.93 -22.86
CA HIS A 174 19.40 12.90 -22.49
C HIS A 174 19.99 12.21 -23.72
N SER A 175 21.34 12.20 -23.79
CA SER A 175 22.06 11.46 -24.82
C SER A 175 21.77 9.95 -24.72
N GLU A 176 21.81 9.24 -25.85
CA GLU A 176 21.57 7.80 -25.93
C GLU A 176 22.50 7.00 -25.00
N ASN A 177 23.76 7.41 -24.87
CA ASN A 177 24.75 6.81 -23.97
C ASN A 177 24.33 6.91 -22.48
N LYS A 178 23.72 8.01 -22.06
CA LYS A 178 23.26 8.18 -20.67
C LYS A 178 22.08 7.25 -20.36
N ARG A 179 21.16 7.06 -21.32
CA ARG A 179 20.03 6.13 -21.17
C ARG A 179 20.49 4.68 -21.06
N LEU A 180 21.48 4.26 -21.83
CA LEU A 180 22.07 2.92 -21.74
C LEU A 180 22.69 2.68 -20.37
N THR A 181 23.45 3.64 -19.85
CA THR A 181 24.07 3.56 -18.51
C THR A 181 23.01 3.46 -17.39
N GLU A 182 21.92 4.22 -17.47
CA GLU A 182 20.81 4.16 -16.53
C GLU A 182 20.11 2.78 -16.59
N ALA A 183 19.87 2.24 -17.77
CA ALA A 183 19.28 0.91 -17.94
C ALA A 183 20.19 -0.21 -17.40
N GLU A 184 21.50 -0.11 -17.60
CA GLU A 184 22.45 -1.05 -17.04
C GLU A 184 22.49 -1.01 -15.51
N GLN A 185 22.48 0.18 -14.90
CA GLN A 185 22.40 0.34 -13.45
C GLN A 185 21.12 -0.27 -12.89
N MET A 186 19.98 0.00 -13.52
CA MET A 186 18.71 -0.56 -13.13
C MET A 186 18.70 -2.09 -13.18
N ASN A 187 19.22 -2.67 -14.27
CA ASN A 187 19.33 -4.13 -14.40
C ASN A 187 20.23 -4.74 -13.31
N LYS A 188 21.33 -4.06 -12.92
CA LYS A 188 22.18 -4.49 -11.80
C LYS A 188 21.41 -4.45 -10.47
N MET A 189 20.63 -3.39 -10.22
CA MET A 189 19.80 -3.26 -8.99
C MET A 189 18.78 -4.38 -8.89
N LEU A 190 18.05 -4.67 -9.98
CA LEU A 190 17.02 -5.71 -9.99
C LEU A 190 17.63 -7.12 -9.89
N ALA A 191 18.72 -7.40 -10.58
CA ALA A 191 19.44 -8.68 -10.48
C ALA A 191 19.99 -8.91 -9.06
N TYR A 192 20.52 -7.85 -8.43
CA TYR A 192 20.95 -7.90 -7.04
C TYR A 192 19.78 -8.19 -6.10
N THR A 193 18.65 -7.51 -6.30
CA THR A 193 17.42 -7.76 -5.53
C THR A 193 17.00 -9.22 -5.59
N GLN A 194 16.83 -9.78 -6.78
CA GLN A 194 16.43 -11.18 -6.97
C GLN A 194 17.35 -12.15 -6.23
N ARG A 195 18.66 -11.95 -6.34
CA ARG A 195 19.64 -12.78 -5.64
C ARG A 195 19.48 -12.67 -4.12
N ARG A 196 19.43 -11.46 -3.57
CA ARG A 196 19.33 -11.22 -2.13
C ARG A 196 18.03 -11.74 -1.54
N MET A 197 16.90 -11.59 -2.26
CA MET A 197 15.62 -12.15 -1.83
C MET A 197 15.69 -13.66 -1.72
N LYS A 198 16.25 -14.34 -2.73
CA LYS A 198 16.44 -15.80 -2.70
C LYS A 198 17.35 -16.25 -1.55
N GLU A 199 18.47 -15.55 -1.33
CA GLU A 199 19.43 -15.84 -0.25
C GLU A 199 18.79 -15.72 1.14
N THR A 200 17.77 -14.86 1.29
CA THR A 200 17.07 -14.61 2.56
C THR A 200 15.71 -15.30 2.67
N GLY A 201 15.42 -16.25 1.77
CA GLY A 201 14.21 -17.08 1.81
C GLY A 201 12.92 -16.32 1.48
N ARG A 202 13.02 -15.25 0.70
CA ARG A 202 11.86 -14.50 0.19
C ARG A 202 11.65 -14.83 -1.28
N GLU A 203 10.42 -15.19 -1.62
CA GLU A 203 10.04 -15.55 -2.98
C GLU A 203 9.16 -14.45 -3.61
N PRO A 204 9.28 -14.21 -4.93
CA PRO A 204 8.38 -13.29 -5.62
C PRO A 204 6.97 -13.86 -5.60
N TYR A 205 5.96 -13.05 -5.23
CA TYR A 205 4.58 -13.53 -5.15
C TYR A 205 3.59 -12.68 -5.95
N TYR A 206 3.94 -11.45 -6.28
CA TYR A 206 3.20 -10.64 -7.24
C TYR A 206 4.14 -9.73 -8.02
N MET A 207 3.73 -9.37 -9.23
CA MET A 207 4.43 -8.38 -10.04
C MET A 207 3.45 -7.55 -10.84
N TYR A 208 3.82 -6.32 -11.12
CA TYR A 208 3.08 -5.48 -12.05
C TYR A 208 4.01 -4.54 -12.82
N ARG A 209 3.56 -4.15 -14.02
CA ARG A 209 4.23 -3.14 -14.84
C ARG A 209 3.41 -1.87 -14.89
N GLN A 210 4.06 -0.74 -14.70
CA GLN A 210 3.43 0.55 -14.97
C GLN A 210 3.42 0.81 -16.47
N LYS A 211 2.26 1.23 -17.02
CA LYS A 211 2.19 1.69 -18.40
C LYS A 211 3.14 2.86 -18.59
N ASN A 212 4.00 2.81 -19.64
CA ASN A 212 5.00 3.81 -19.98
C ASN A 212 6.22 3.87 -19.03
N SER A 213 6.56 2.80 -18.32
CA SER A 213 7.82 2.72 -17.60
C SER A 213 8.99 2.67 -18.58
N SER A 214 10.09 3.38 -18.26
CA SER A 214 11.35 3.29 -18.99
C SER A 214 11.88 1.86 -18.86
N GLY A 215 12.10 1.18 -19.99
CA GLY A 215 12.67 -0.18 -19.99
C GLY A 215 11.71 -1.33 -19.70
N ASN A 216 10.38 -1.10 -19.61
CA ASN A 216 9.39 -2.16 -19.29
C ASN A 216 9.69 -2.95 -18.00
N LEU A 217 10.29 -2.30 -17.02
CA LEU A 217 10.69 -2.92 -15.78
C LEU A 217 9.52 -3.23 -14.86
N GLU A 218 9.66 -4.29 -14.09
CA GLU A 218 8.61 -4.81 -13.22
C GLU A 218 8.81 -4.30 -11.80
N ASN A 219 7.67 -4.10 -11.11
CA ASN A 219 7.62 -3.92 -9.68
C ASN A 219 7.30 -5.27 -9.07
N VAL A 220 8.08 -5.74 -8.12
CA VAL A 220 7.95 -7.09 -7.58
C VAL A 220 7.90 -7.06 -6.06
N GLY A 221 6.91 -7.76 -5.50
CA GLY A 221 6.83 -8.04 -4.08
C GLY A 221 7.43 -9.42 -3.77
N TYR A 222 8.27 -9.47 -2.74
CA TYR A 222 8.96 -10.68 -2.27
C TYR A 222 8.61 -10.92 -0.80
N ALA A 223 8.06 -12.08 -0.48
CA ALA A 223 7.67 -12.42 0.87
C ALA A 223 8.30 -13.73 1.36
N LYS A 224 8.47 -13.82 2.68
CA LYS A 224 8.72 -15.12 3.35
C LYS A 224 7.49 -16.02 3.18
N ASN A 225 7.71 -17.31 3.19
CA ASN A 225 6.60 -18.27 3.09
C ASN A 225 5.54 -18.05 4.20
N GLY A 226 4.28 -17.97 3.79
CA GLY A 226 3.15 -17.71 4.68
C GLY A 226 2.85 -16.24 4.98
N TYR A 227 3.63 -15.29 4.40
CA TYR A 227 3.45 -13.84 4.62
C TYR A 227 3.10 -13.05 3.36
N MET A 228 2.73 -13.74 2.28
CA MET A 228 2.28 -13.11 1.04
C MET A 228 0.99 -12.32 1.29
N SER A 229 0.92 -11.08 0.82
CA SER A 229 -0.30 -10.28 0.91
C SER A 229 -1.37 -10.82 -0.02
N THR A 230 -2.46 -11.31 0.57
CA THR A 230 -3.62 -11.80 -0.18
C THR A 230 -4.34 -10.67 -0.92
N TYR A 231 -4.34 -9.46 -0.34
CA TYR A 231 -4.87 -8.28 -1.01
C TYR A 231 -4.09 -7.96 -2.29
N ASN A 232 -2.75 -7.94 -2.23
CA ASN A 232 -1.91 -7.66 -3.40
C ASN A 232 -2.11 -8.70 -4.50
N ILE A 233 -2.19 -9.98 -4.15
CA ILE A 233 -2.49 -11.04 -5.11
C ILE A 233 -3.85 -10.81 -5.77
N ASN A 234 -4.91 -10.61 -4.98
CA ASN A 234 -6.27 -10.48 -5.48
C ASN A 234 -6.47 -9.25 -6.37
N ILE A 235 -5.82 -8.11 -6.05
CA ILE A 235 -5.94 -6.90 -6.87
C ILE A 235 -5.22 -7.05 -8.21
N MET A 236 -4.07 -7.74 -8.25
CA MET A 236 -3.30 -7.97 -9.47
C MET A 236 -3.92 -9.05 -10.37
N GLU A 237 -4.43 -10.12 -9.79
CA GLU A 237 -5.09 -11.21 -10.50
C GLU A 237 -6.52 -10.86 -10.98
N GLU A 238 -7.06 -9.71 -10.52
CA GLU A 238 -8.43 -9.26 -10.84
C GLU A 238 -9.52 -10.30 -10.58
N LYS A 239 -9.33 -11.13 -9.54
CA LYS A 239 -10.24 -12.25 -9.22
C LYS A 239 -11.31 -11.90 -8.20
N GLN A 240 -11.17 -10.77 -7.51
CA GLN A 240 -12.01 -10.41 -6.39
C GLN A 240 -12.58 -9.01 -6.52
N THR A 241 -13.89 -8.88 -6.23
CA THR A 241 -14.53 -7.57 -6.09
C THR A 241 -13.91 -6.81 -4.92
N ILE A 242 -13.60 -5.55 -5.14
CA ILE A 242 -13.09 -4.62 -4.13
C ILE A 242 -14.08 -3.49 -3.98
N ILE A 243 -14.66 -3.34 -2.80
CA ILE A 243 -15.52 -2.21 -2.46
C ILE A 243 -14.65 -1.17 -1.75
N ALA A 244 -14.37 -0.06 -2.42
CA ALA A 244 -13.56 1.01 -1.89
C ALA A 244 -14.41 2.04 -1.16
N LEU A 245 -13.88 2.56 -0.07
CA LEU A 245 -14.49 3.55 0.82
C LEU A 245 -13.57 4.77 0.91
N GLY A 246 -14.14 5.91 1.31
CA GLY A 246 -13.38 7.14 1.51
C GLY A 246 -13.13 7.93 0.23
N GLY A 247 -12.52 9.10 0.38
CA GLY A 247 -12.16 9.99 -0.73
C GLY A 247 -11.15 9.34 -1.69
N GLY A 248 -11.44 9.39 -2.99
CA GLY A 248 -10.61 8.78 -4.02
C GLY A 248 -10.73 7.27 -4.15
N GLY A 249 -11.59 6.63 -3.37
CA GLY A 249 -11.85 5.20 -3.44
C GLY A 249 -12.30 4.76 -4.84
N SER A 250 -11.74 3.68 -5.34
CA SER A 250 -12.08 3.06 -6.63
C SER A 250 -12.58 1.65 -6.40
N THR A 251 -13.90 1.50 -6.34
CA THR A 251 -14.54 0.19 -6.30
C THR A 251 -14.34 -0.53 -7.62
N LYS A 252 -13.95 -1.79 -7.56
CA LYS A 252 -13.79 -2.69 -8.71
C LYS A 252 -14.72 -3.88 -8.54
N LEU A 253 -15.73 -3.95 -9.40
CA LEU A 253 -16.72 -5.02 -9.44
C LEU A 253 -16.33 -6.02 -10.51
N ILE A 254 -16.27 -7.30 -10.15
CA ILE A 254 -15.87 -8.38 -11.06
C ILE A 254 -17.03 -9.35 -11.27
N MET A 255 -17.42 -9.56 -12.53
CA MET A 255 -18.41 -10.54 -12.95
C MET A 255 -17.87 -11.32 -14.16
N GLY A 256 -17.32 -12.50 -13.91
CA GLY A 256 -16.64 -13.25 -14.95
C GLY A 256 -15.54 -12.43 -15.61
N ASP A 257 -15.62 -12.22 -16.91
CA ASP A 257 -14.64 -11.42 -17.68
C ASP A 257 -14.94 -9.90 -17.68
N LYS A 258 -16.05 -9.49 -17.08
CA LYS A 258 -16.46 -8.07 -17.04
C LYS A 258 -15.97 -7.40 -15.75
N ILE A 259 -15.29 -6.28 -15.89
CA ILE A 259 -14.85 -5.44 -14.77
C ILE A 259 -15.52 -4.07 -14.91
N GLU A 260 -16.20 -3.65 -13.84
CA GLU A 260 -16.77 -2.32 -13.73
C GLU A 260 -16.12 -1.54 -12.58
N ARG A 261 -15.98 -0.21 -12.75
CA ARG A 261 -15.35 0.65 -11.75
C ARG A 261 -16.27 1.80 -11.39
N ILE A 262 -16.45 1.97 -10.07
CA ILE A 262 -17.23 3.06 -9.49
C ILE A 262 -16.28 3.88 -8.60
N PHE A 263 -16.22 5.20 -8.83
CA PHE A 263 -15.26 6.08 -8.16
C PHE A 263 -15.95 6.99 -7.17
N ASN A 264 -15.39 7.11 -5.98
CA ASN A 264 -15.70 8.19 -5.06
C ASN A 264 -15.01 9.49 -5.50
N PHE A 265 -15.47 10.63 -4.99
CA PHE A 265 -14.81 11.91 -5.25
C PHE A 265 -13.38 11.88 -4.71
N LYS A 266 -12.44 12.33 -5.54
CA LYS A 266 -11.00 12.28 -5.20
C LYS A 266 -10.64 13.35 -4.16
N ASP A 267 -11.25 14.54 -4.28
CA ASP A 267 -11.05 15.62 -3.33
C ASP A 267 -11.80 15.33 -2.03
N PRO A 268 -11.15 15.39 -0.85
CA PRO A 268 -11.80 15.11 0.43
C PRO A 268 -12.95 16.07 0.78
N LEU A 269 -12.89 17.34 0.33
CA LEU A 269 -13.97 18.29 0.57
C LEU A 269 -15.18 17.98 -0.30
N GLU A 270 -14.96 17.59 -1.55
CA GLU A 270 -16.04 17.13 -2.43
C GLU A 270 -16.66 15.82 -1.91
N TYR A 271 -15.84 14.90 -1.39
CA TYR A 271 -16.33 13.68 -0.75
C TYR A 271 -17.27 14.00 0.42
N ILE A 272 -16.92 14.97 1.29
CA ILE A 272 -17.73 15.38 2.43
C ILE A 272 -19.02 16.08 1.95
N ARG A 273 -18.89 17.09 1.06
CA ARG A 273 -20.02 17.93 0.62
C ARG A 273 -21.07 17.16 -0.17
N ARG A 274 -20.63 16.19 -0.97
CA ARG A 274 -21.49 15.41 -1.87
C ARG A 274 -21.67 13.97 -1.37
N PHE A 275 -21.65 13.79 -0.06
CA PHE A 275 -21.71 12.46 0.55
C PHE A 275 -22.97 11.66 0.18
N ASP A 276 -24.12 12.32 0.00
CA ASP A 276 -25.35 11.67 -0.44
C ASP A 276 -25.23 11.00 -1.81
N GLU A 277 -24.39 11.56 -2.69
CA GLU A 277 -24.09 10.94 -3.99
C GLU A 277 -23.21 9.69 -3.82
N ILE A 278 -22.32 9.68 -2.83
CA ILE A 278 -21.53 8.49 -2.50
C ILE A 278 -22.46 7.35 -2.04
N LEU A 279 -23.44 7.65 -1.17
CA LEU A 279 -24.40 6.65 -0.72
C LEU A 279 -25.24 6.08 -1.87
N LYS A 280 -25.66 6.93 -2.83
CA LYS A 280 -26.36 6.46 -4.04
C LYS A 280 -25.50 5.52 -4.89
N LYS A 281 -24.21 5.83 -5.05
CA LYS A 281 -23.27 4.93 -5.75
C LYS A 281 -23.13 3.57 -5.04
N LYS A 282 -23.26 3.51 -3.70
CA LYS A 282 -23.32 2.24 -2.98
C LYS A 282 -24.55 1.42 -3.34
N ASP A 283 -25.70 2.07 -3.57
CA ASP A 283 -26.91 1.38 -4.02
C ASP A 283 -26.72 0.78 -5.43
N GLU A 284 -26.00 1.47 -6.33
CA GLU A 284 -25.62 0.91 -7.67
C GLU A 284 -24.73 -0.35 -7.52
N ILE A 285 -23.79 -0.36 -6.56
CA ILE A 285 -23.00 -1.55 -6.25
C ILE A 285 -23.90 -2.71 -5.81
N ALA A 286 -24.89 -2.43 -4.97
CA ALA A 286 -25.84 -3.45 -4.52
C ALA A 286 -26.67 -4.06 -5.66
N GLU A 287 -27.02 -3.26 -6.67
CA GLU A 287 -27.72 -3.75 -7.87
C GLU A 287 -26.84 -4.59 -8.76
N PHE A 288 -25.58 -4.23 -8.88
CA PHE A 288 -24.62 -4.98 -9.68
C PHE A 288 -24.27 -6.35 -9.09
N LEU A 289 -24.27 -6.48 -7.77
CA LEU A 289 -23.90 -7.71 -7.07
C LEU A 289 -25.07 -8.67 -6.82
N LYS A 290 -26.30 -8.33 -7.25
CA LYS A 290 -27.47 -9.22 -7.23
C LYS A 290 -27.39 -10.25 -8.35
#